data_653cd837275144a2e8cc09a90abeaad2
#
_entry.id   653cd837275144a2e8cc09a90abeaad2
#
_cell.length_a   1.000
_cell.length_b   1.000
_cell.length_c   1.000
_cell.angle_alpha   90.00
_cell.angle_beta   90.00
_cell.angle_gamma   90.00
#
_symmetry.space_group_name_H-M   'P 1'
#
loop_
_entity.id
_entity.type
_entity.pdbx_description
1 polymer ?
#
loop_
_entity_poly.entity_id
_entity_poly.type
_entity_poly.pdbx_seq_one_letter_code
_entity_poly.pdbx_strand_id
1 'polypeptide(L)'
;TGFETRSIICVAILTAQSGVIGVVQVLNKRKGRFTKSDLEMVHAITEQASATLQNAQGLERQALAREKEKLFIDLVSDVTAEIELGSLLQRVMVEATKMLNADRATLFLHDPKNSELFSRIAMGDNVGEIRLPDNVGIAGSVFQSKETINIPHAYADLRFNPAFDKKTGYFTRSILCVPIMNKDGICIGCTQVLNKSGGGFTDEDESRLKAFTQQVAIALENAQLFEEVAKEKTYNDSMLASMSNAVVTINDEGKIAT
;
A
#
# COMPACT_ATOMS: atom_id res chain seq x y z
N THR A 1 43.46 -2.34 38.92
CA THR A 1 42.95 -3.71 39.07
C THR A 1 43.87 -4.66 39.80
N GLY A 2 45.12 -4.29 40.11
CA GLY A 2 46.09 -5.12 40.85
C GLY A 2 46.52 -6.42 40.15
N PHE A 3 46.11 -6.61 38.85
CA PHE A 3 46.48 -7.78 38.08
C PHE A 3 47.86 -7.57 37.43
N GLU A 4 48.81 -8.48 37.70
CA GLU A 4 50.16 -8.44 37.16
C GLU A 4 50.27 -9.46 36.01
N THR A 5 50.53 -8.98 34.79
CA THR A 5 50.78 -9.85 33.63
C THR A 5 52.21 -10.31 33.60
N ARG A 6 52.42 -11.65 33.73
CA ARG A 6 53.74 -12.28 33.76
C ARG A 6 54.09 -12.99 32.46
N SER A 7 53.09 -13.47 31.73
CA SER A 7 53.27 -14.10 30.45
C SER A 7 52.02 -13.93 29.59
N ILE A 8 52.18 -13.83 28.27
CA ILE A 8 51.09 -13.62 27.33
C ILE A 8 51.30 -14.39 26.04
N ILE A 9 50.22 -14.98 25.51
CA ILE A 9 50.05 -15.34 24.10
C ILE A 9 48.99 -14.43 23.50
N CYS A 10 49.24 -13.94 22.29
CA CYS A 10 48.32 -13.09 21.55
C CYS A 10 48.21 -13.66 20.14
N VAL A 11 46.97 -13.97 19.72
CA VAL A 11 46.65 -14.55 18.40
C VAL A 11 45.56 -13.72 17.77
N ALA A 12 45.73 -13.34 16.49
CA ALA A 12 44.72 -12.63 15.72
C ALA A 12 43.63 -13.58 15.26
N ILE A 13 42.37 -13.15 15.35
CA ILE A 13 41.23 -13.80 14.72
C ILE A 13 41.13 -13.26 13.31
N LEU A 14 41.36 -14.12 12.31
CA LEU A 14 41.39 -13.72 10.89
C LEU A 14 40.13 -14.16 10.17
N THR A 15 39.68 -13.35 9.21
CA THR A 15 38.69 -13.77 8.21
C THR A 15 39.33 -14.70 7.17
N ALA A 16 38.52 -15.40 6.38
CA ALA A 16 38.98 -16.20 5.24
C ALA A 16 39.77 -15.36 4.19
N GLN A 17 39.60 -14.02 4.19
CA GLN A 17 40.31 -13.07 3.32
C GLN A 17 41.47 -12.37 4.04
N SER A 18 41.97 -12.93 5.14
CA SER A 18 43.09 -12.41 5.93
C SER A 18 42.85 -11.04 6.61
N GLY A 19 41.60 -10.60 6.74
CA GLY A 19 41.23 -9.44 7.54
C GLY A 19 41.18 -9.78 9.04
N VAL A 20 41.74 -8.91 9.91
CA VAL A 20 41.68 -9.08 11.36
C VAL A 20 40.30 -8.65 11.87
N ILE A 21 39.57 -9.55 12.53
CA ILE A 21 38.28 -9.27 13.17
C ILE A 21 38.36 -9.18 14.69
N GLY A 22 39.44 -9.63 15.26
CA GLY A 22 39.65 -9.57 16.70
C GLY A 22 41.01 -10.15 17.10
N VAL A 23 41.24 -10.17 18.40
CA VAL A 23 42.47 -10.72 18.98
C VAL A 23 42.13 -11.50 20.23
N VAL A 24 42.67 -12.70 20.36
CA VAL A 24 42.60 -13.53 21.55
C VAL A 24 43.91 -13.36 22.35
N GLN A 25 43.80 -13.05 23.63
CA GLN A 25 44.92 -12.99 24.55
C GLN A 25 44.73 -14.01 25.66
N VAL A 26 45.78 -14.83 25.90
CA VAL A 26 45.86 -15.74 27.04
C VAL A 26 46.97 -15.28 27.94
N LEU A 27 46.62 -15.04 29.20
CA LEU A 27 47.52 -14.41 30.17
C LEU A 27 47.92 -15.42 31.25
N ASN A 28 49.15 -15.30 31.75
CA ASN A 28 49.63 -15.94 32.97
C ASN A 28 49.47 -17.47 33.02
N LYS A 29 50.29 -18.19 32.26
CA LYS A 29 50.34 -19.67 32.35
C LYS A 29 50.63 -20.11 33.80
N ARG A 30 49.84 -21.03 34.32
CA ARG A 30 49.93 -21.50 35.72
C ARG A 30 51.22 -22.19 36.06
N LYS A 31 51.83 -22.95 35.12
CA LYS A 31 53.08 -23.66 35.31
C LYS A 31 54.02 -23.36 34.13
N GLY A 32 55.21 -22.85 34.41
CA GLY A 32 56.24 -22.58 33.39
C GLY A 32 55.90 -21.39 32.47
N ARG A 33 56.57 -21.35 31.32
CA ARG A 33 56.34 -20.34 30.26
C ARG A 33 55.46 -20.95 29.15
N PHE A 34 54.78 -20.10 28.38
CA PHE A 34 54.08 -20.57 27.19
C PHE A 34 55.04 -21.20 26.19
N THR A 35 54.64 -22.31 25.64
CA THR A 35 55.40 -23.13 24.66
C THR A 35 54.81 -22.92 23.24
N LYS A 36 55.52 -23.43 22.24
CA LYS A 36 55.04 -23.45 20.85
C LYS A 36 53.76 -24.28 20.72
N SER A 37 53.65 -25.37 21.48
CA SER A 37 52.41 -26.19 21.48
C SER A 37 51.22 -25.42 22.09
N ASP A 38 51.42 -24.60 23.11
CA ASP A 38 50.34 -23.74 23.65
C ASP A 38 49.85 -22.73 22.58
N LEU A 39 50.78 -22.17 21.79
CA LEU A 39 50.47 -21.26 20.72
C LEU A 39 49.66 -21.95 19.61
N GLU A 40 50.07 -23.13 19.20
CA GLU A 40 49.34 -23.95 18.20
C GLU A 40 47.93 -24.29 18.66
N MET A 41 47.77 -24.64 19.95
CA MET A 41 46.43 -24.90 20.52
C MET A 41 45.55 -23.65 20.51
N VAL A 42 46.07 -22.47 20.90
CA VAL A 42 45.31 -21.23 20.86
C VAL A 42 44.95 -20.86 19.41
N HIS A 43 45.86 -21.11 18.46
CA HIS A 43 45.61 -20.89 17.05
C HIS A 43 44.44 -21.75 16.54
N ALA A 44 44.43 -23.04 16.81
CA ALA A 44 43.37 -23.95 16.40
C ALA A 44 41.98 -23.55 16.97
N ILE A 45 41.97 -23.17 18.27
CA ILE A 45 40.73 -22.69 18.90
C ILE A 45 40.28 -21.36 18.26
N THR A 46 41.22 -20.48 17.93
CA THR A 46 40.91 -19.17 17.32
C THR A 46 40.36 -19.32 15.88
N GLU A 47 40.87 -20.26 15.09
CA GLU A 47 40.36 -20.58 13.76
C GLU A 47 38.92 -21.08 13.80
N GLN A 48 38.62 -22.00 14.72
CA GLN A 48 37.27 -22.53 14.89
C GLN A 48 36.29 -21.45 15.39
N ALA A 49 36.71 -20.60 16.31
CA ALA A 49 35.94 -19.47 16.82
C ALA A 49 35.68 -18.44 15.71
N SER A 50 36.66 -18.20 14.81
CA SER A 50 36.51 -17.28 13.68
C SER A 50 35.36 -17.65 12.76
N ALA A 51 35.26 -18.91 12.35
CA ALA A 51 34.18 -19.38 11.46
C ALA A 51 32.80 -19.19 12.11
N THR A 52 32.68 -19.54 13.38
CA THR A 52 31.41 -19.38 14.12
C THR A 52 31.01 -17.91 14.27
N LEU A 53 31.97 -17.04 14.59
CA LEU A 53 31.73 -15.61 14.77
C LEU A 53 31.33 -14.93 13.44
N GLN A 54 31.98 -15.28 12.34
CA GLN A 54 31.63 -14.76 11.01
C GLN A 54 30.23 -15.19 10.58
N ASN A 55 29.87 -16.45 10.81
CA ASN A 55 28.53 -16.95 10.49
C ASN A 55 27.46 -16.22 11.31
N ALA A 56 27.67 -16.04 12.61
CA ALA A 56 26.74 -15.32 13.48
C ALA A 56 26.57 -13.84 13.05
N GLN A 57 27.65 -13.15 12.77
CA GLN A 57 27.61 -11.76 12.27
C GLN A 57 26.99 -11.65 10.89
N GLY A 58 27.20 -12.66 10.02
CA GLY A 58 26.57 -12.75 8.71
C GLY A 58 25.05 -12.86 8.80
N LEU A 59 24.56 -13.76 9.67
CA LEU A 59 23.14 -13.95 9.91
C LEU A 59 22.48 -12.69 10.51
N GLU A 60 23.13 -12.05 11.46
CA GLU A 60 22.63 -10.81 12.09
C GLU A 60 22.54 -9.68 11.08
N ARG A 61 23.54 -9.50 10.23
CA ARG A 61 23.52 -8.50 9.15
C ARG A 61 22.43 -8.79 8.12
N GLN A 62 22.23 -10.04 7.74
CA GLN A 62 21.17 -10.43 6.83
C GLN A 62 19.77 -10.21 7.43
N ALA A 63 19.57 -10.54 8.70
CA ALA A 63 18.32 -10.31 9.40
C ALA A 63 17.98 -8.81 9.44
N LEU A 64 18.94 -7.96 9.80
CA LEU A 64 18.77 -6.51 9.85
C LEU A 64 18.53 -5.90 8.46
N ALA A 65 19.21 -6.40 7.43
CA ALA A 65 19.01 -5.94 6.05
C ALA A 65 17.61 -6.31 5.54
N ARG A 66 17.14 -7.53 5.80
CA ARG A 66 15.78 -7.99 5.44
C ARG A 66 14.71 -7.16 6.16
N GLU A 67 14.90 -6.86 7.43
CA GLU A 67 13.95 -6.04 8.20
C GLU A 67 13.84 -4.62 7.64
N LYS A 68 14.97 -4.00 7.30
CA LYS A 68 14.99 -2.67 6.66
C LYS A 68 14.37 -2.68 5.26
N GLU A 69 14.65 -3.70 4.46
CA GLU A 69 14.08 -3.85 3.12
C GLU A 69 12.56 -4.05 3.18
N LYS A 70 12.08 -4.87 4.13
CA LYS A 70 10.66 -5.09 4.38
C LYS A 70 9.95 -3.78 4.78
N LEU A 71 10.49 -3.05 5.76
CA LEU A 71 9.95 -1.74 6.19
C LEU A 71 9.92 -0.74 5.04
N PHE A 72 10.94 -0.72 4.19
CA PHE A 72 10.98 0.18 3.04
C PHE A 72 9.94 -0.19 1.97
N ILE A 73 9.80 -1.48 1.65
CA ILE A 73 8.80 -1.97 0.68
C ILE A 73 7.38 -1.71 1.20
N ASP A 74 7.10 -1.98 2.47
CA ASP A 74 5.79 -1.77 3.08
C ASP A 74 5.41 -0.27 3.06
N LEU A 75 6.33 0.63 3.45
CA LEU A 75 6.12 2.07 3.42
C LEU A 75 5.92 2.62 1.99
N VAL A 76 6.70 2.15 1.03
CA VAL A 76 6.60 2.60 -0.37
C VAL A 76 5.33 2.06 -1.02
N SER A 77 4.94 0.82 -0.73
CA SER A 77 3.74 0.19 -1.29
C SER A 77 2.46 0.90 -0.82
N ASP A 78 2.33 1.15 0.48
CA ASP A 78 1.13 1.79 1.04
C ASP A 78 0.97 3.24 0.56
N VAL A 79 2.05 4.02 0.57
CA VAL A 79 2.02 5.43 0.15
C VAL A 79 1.88 5.57 -1.36
N THR A 80 2.54 4.72 -2.14
CA THR A 80 2.56 4.83 -3.60
C THR A 80 1.23 4.37 -4.21
N ALA A 81 0.63 3.28 -3.70
CA ALA A 81 -0.65 2.78 -4.20
C ALA A 81 -1.80 3.78 -3.97
N GLU A 82 -1.86 4.41 -2.80
CA GLU A 82 -2.89 5.39 -2.49
C GLU A 82 -2.72 6.70 -3.27
N ILE A 83 -1.49 7.17 -3.43
CA ILE A 83 -1.19 8.37 -4.21
C ILE A 83 -1.41 8.12 -5.71
N GLU A 84 -1.00 6.98 -6.25
CA GLU A 84 -1.19 6.65 -7.66
C GLU A 84 -2.65 6.49 -8.02
N LEU A 85 -3.46 5.79 -7.20
CA LEU A 85 -4.89 5.64 -7.45
C LEU A 85 -5.62 6.98 -7.37
N GLY A 86 -5.40 7.77 -6.33
CA GLY A 86 -6.01 9.10 -6.17
C GLY A 86 -5.65 10.03 -7.33
N SER A 87 -4.39 10.07 -7.71
CA SER A 87 -3.88 10.86 -8.84
C SER A 87 -4.46 10.38 -10.17
N LEU A 88 -4.55 9.07 -10.39
CA LEU A 88 -5.15 8.49 -11.58
C LEU A 88 -6.62 8.87 -11.69
N LEU A 89 -7.41 8.66 -10.64
CA LEU A 89 -8.83 8.99 -10.62
C LEU A 89 -9.06 10.49 -10.84
N GLN A 90 -8.27 11.35 -10.23
CA GLN A 90 -8.35 12.79 -10.43
C GLN A 90 -8.07 13.19 -11.88
N ARG A 91 -7.03 12.63 -12.50
CA ARG A 91 -6.72 12.85 -13.92
C ARG A 91 -7.84 12.40 -14.84
N VAL A 92 -8.39 11.21 -14.60
CA VAL A 92 -9.53 10.68 -15.35
C VAL A 92 -10.74 11.61 -15.24
N MET A 93 -11.06 12.11 -14.05
CA MET A 93 -12.18 13.05 -13.87
C MET A 93 -11.94 14.40 -14.52
N VAL A 94 -10.71 14.93 -14.50
CA VAL A 94 -10.34 16.15 -15.22
C VAL A 94 -10.49 15.99 -16.74
N GLU A 95 -10.03 14.85 -17.28
CA GLU A 95 -10.17 14.59 -18.72
C GLU A 95 -11.64 14.34 -19.12
N ALA A 96 -12.43 13.69 -18.27
CA ALA A 96 -13.87 13.52 -18.48
C ALA A 96 -14.60 14.86 -18.55
N THR A 97 -14.31 15.81 -17.62
CA THR A 97 -14.92 17.15 -17.65
C THR A 97 -14.53 17.93 -18.89
N LYS A 98 -13.27 17.90 -19.30
CA LYS A 98 -12.80 18.57 -20.54
C LYS A 98 -13.50 17.99 -21.77
N MET A 99 -13.51 16.65 -21.90
CA MET A 99 -14.12 15.97 -23.06
C MET A 99 -15.63 16.23 -23.18
N LEU A 100 -16.32 16.32 -22.05
CA LEU A 100 -17.75 16.60 -21.98
C LEU A 100 -18.06 18.11 -22.00
N ASN A 101 -17.05 18.96 -22.00
CA ASN A 101 -17.18 20.41 -21.89
C ASN A 101 -18.07 20.83 -20.70
N ALA A 102 -17.80 20.22 -19.55
CA ALA A 102 -18.57 20.36 -18.31
C ALA A 102 -17.76 21.10 -17.23
N ASP A 103 -18.45 21.70 -16.25
CA ASP A 103 -17.80 22.50 -15.22
C ASP A 103 -17.13 21.63 -14.15
N ARG A 104 -17.80 20.58 -13.69
CA ARG A 104 -17.38 19.77 -12.53
C ARG A 104 -17.69 18.30 -12.69
N ALA A 105 -16.89 17.47 -12.01
CA ALA A 105 -17.16 16.05 -11.86
C ALA A 105 -16.98 15.62 -10.41
N THR A 106 -17.74 14.63 -9.98
CA THR A 106 -17.63 14.01 -8.67
C THR A 106 -17.68 12.49 -8.84
N LEU A 107 -16.75 11.80 -8.21
CA LEU A 107 -16.74 10.34 -8.12
C LEU A 107 -17.20 9.96 -6.71
N PHE A 108 -18.35 9.30 -6.64
CA PHE A 108 -18.91 8.75 -5.41
C PHE A 108 -18.65 7.25 -5.33
N LEU A 109 -18.19 6.77 -4.17
CA LEU A 109 -18.08 5.36 -3.84
C LEU A 109 -19.05 5.01 -2.73
N HIS A 110 -19.50 3.77 -2.71
CA HIS A 110 -20.41 3.25 -1.70
C HIS A 110 -19.64 2.79 -0.45
N ASP A 111 -20.09 3.24 0.71
CA ASP A 111 -19.69 2.74 2.02
C ASP A 111 -20.77 1.81 2.56
N PRO A 112 -20.62 0.48 2.43
CA PRO A 112 -21.66 -0.47 2.84
C PRO A 112 -21.88 -0.52 4.35
N LYS A 113 -20.91 -0.07 5.15
CA LYS A 113 -21.01 -0.06 6.62
C LYS A 113 -21.99 1.01 7.12
N ASN A 114 -21.98 2.16 6.44
CA ASN A 114 -22.79 3.30 6.81
C ASN A 114 -24.00 3.50 5.89
N SER A 115 -24.16 2.70 4.82
CA SER A 115 -25.17 2.88 3.76
C SER A 115 -25.11 4.28 3.16
N GLU A 116 -23.92 4.75 2.86
CA GLU A 116 -23.65 6.09 2.33
C GLU A 116 -22.86 6.04 1.02
N LEU A 117 -23.06 7.07 0.21
CA LEU A 117 -22.15 7.44 -0.87
C LEU A 117 -21.23 8.55 -0.36
N PHE A 118 -19.91 8.37 -0.56
CA PHE A 118 -18.92 9.40 -0.23
C PHE A 118 -18.12 9.80 -1.46
N SER A 119 -17.74 11.07 -1.55
CA SER A 119 -16.93 11.54 -2.66
C SER A 119 -15.47 11.12 -2.49
N ARG A 120 -14.99 10.25 -3.36
CA ARG A 120 -13.56 9.95 -3.46
C ARG A 120 -12.81 11.07 -4.18
N ILE A 121 -13.44 11.64 -5.21
CA ILE A 121 -12.97 12.82 -5.94
C ILE A 121 -14.15 13.79 -6.08
N ALA A 122 -13.96 15.04 -5.69
CA ALA A 122 -14.92 16.12 -5.91
C ALA A 122 -14.16 17.33 -6.49
N MET A 123 -14.53 17.73 -7.71
CA MET A 123 -13.91 18.87 -8.36
C MET A 123 -14.63 20.18 -7.96
N GLY A 124 -13.85 21.21 -7.67
CA GLY A 124 -14.30 22.55 -7.31
C GLY A 124 -13.51 23.14 -6.15
N ASP A 125 -13.52 24.48 -6.05
CA ASP A 125 -12.84 25.17 -4.97
C ASP A 125 -13.58 24.96 -3.63
N ASN A 126 -12.83 24.66 -2.58
CA ASN A 126 -13.34 24.45 -1.22
C ASN A 126 -14.39 23.33 -1.07
N VAL A 127 -14.41 22.35 -1.95
CA VAL A 127 -15.26 21.16 -1.83
C VAL A 127 -14.53 20.14 -0.97
N GLY A 128 -14.94 20.01 0.30
CA GLY A 128 -14.52 18.90 1.16
C GLY A 128 -15.18 17.59 0.75
N GLU A 129 -14.93 16.53 1.53
CA GLU A 129 -15.62 15.25 1.33
C GLU A 129 -17.14 15.43 1.43
N ILE A 130 -17.86 14.96 0.41
CA ILE A 130 -19.32 14.94 0.36
C ILE A 130 -19.77 13.55 0.77
N ARG A 131 -20.64 13.48 1.80
CA ARG A 131 -21.31 12.23 2.22
C ARG A 131 -22.82 12.42 2.13
N LEU A 132 -23.51 11.42 1.63
CA LEU A 132 -24.97 11.39 1.53
C LEU A 132 -25.47 9.93 1.63
N PRO A 133 -26.69 9.72 2.16
CA PRO A 133 -27.31 8.39 2.16
C PRO A 133 -27.37 7.83 0.73
N ASP A 134 -27.16 6.53 0.59
CA ASP A 134 -27.04 5.83 -0.70
C ASP A 134 -28.35 5.79 -1.52
N ASN A 135 -29.45 6.27 -0.96
CA ASN A 135 -30.78 6.36 -1.57
C ASN A 135 -31.25 7.80 -1.78
N VAL A 136 -30.40 8.81 -1.52
CA VAL A 136 -30.80 10.22 -1.56
C VAL A 136 -30.18 10.95 -2.76
N GLY A 137 -30.94 11.82 -3.39
CA GLY A 137 -30.49 12.67 -4.48
C GLY A 137 -30.30 11.91 -5.80
N ILE A 138 -29.67 12.57 -6.77
CA ILE A 138 -29.43 11.96 -8.11
C ILE A 138 -28.43 10.82 -8.01
N ALA A 139 -27.35 11.00 -7.25
CA ALA A 139 -26.32 9.98 -7.06
C ALA A 139 -26.92 8.71 -6.41
N GLY A 140 -27.72 8.87 -5.34
CA GLY A 140 -28.39 7.75 -4.68
C GLY A 140 -29.39 7.07 -5.62
N SER A 141 -30.17 7.82 -6.41
CA SER A 141 -31.08 7.25 -7.40
C SER A 141 -30.37 6.39 -8.44
N VAL A 142 -29.20 6.87 -8.96
CA VAL A 142 -28.39 6.11 -9.91
C VAL A 142 -27.80 4.85 -9.26
N PHE A 143 -27.31 4.97 -8.03
CA PHE A 143 -26.75 3.84 -7.30
C PHE A 143 -27.79 2.73 -7.08
N GLN A 144 -29.01 3.09 -6.68
CA GLN A 144 -30.10 2.12 -6.43
C GLN A 144 -30.67 1.53 -7.70
N SER A 145 -30.94 2.36 -8.73
CA SER A 145 -31.52 1.89 -9.99
C SER A 145 -30.52 1.19 -10.91
N LYS A 146 -29.22 1.50 -10.75
CA LYS A 146 -28.14 1.09 -11.65
C LYS A 146 -28.31 1.62 -13.10
N GLU A 147 -29.13 2.64 -13.25
CA GLU A 147 -29.42 3.28 -14.53
C GLU A 147 -28.81 4.66 -14.60
N THR A 148 -28.38 5.07 -15.79
CA THR A 148 -27.88 6.42 -16.03
C THR A 148 -29.01 7.42 -15.94
N ILE A 149 -28.75 8.56 -15.32
CA ILE A 149 -29.68 9.68 -15.23
C ILE A 149 -29.06 10.90 -15.92
N ASN A 150 -29.75 11.43 -16.90
CA ASN A 150 -29.41 12.65 -17.63
C ASN A 150 -30.49 13.72 -17.40
N ILE A 151 -30.14 14.82 -16.76
CA ILE A 151 -31.07 15.89 -16.36
C ILE A 151 -30.63 17.21 -17.00
N PRO A 152 -31.37 17.73 -17.99
CA PRO A 152 -31.02 19.02 -18.62
C PRO A 152 -31.34 20.23 -17.73
N HIS A 153 -32.24 20.11 -16.76
CA HIS A 153 -32.68 21.17 -15.86
C HIS A 153 -32.76 20.65 -14.42
N ALA A 154 -31.66 20.78 -13.66
CA ALA A 154 -31.50 20.19 -12.33
C ALA A 154 -32.61 20.61 -11.34
N TYR A 155 -32.96 21.88 -11.31
CA TYR A 155 -33.99 22.40 -10.40
C TYR A 155 -35.42 21.98 -10.73
N ALA A 156 -35.65 21.42 -11.90
CA ALA A 156 -36.95 20.87 -12.28
C ALA A 156 -37.13 19.40 -11.88
N ASP A 157 -36.05 18.73 -11.47
CA ASP A 157 -36.08 17.33 -11.02
C ASP A 157 -36.28 17.26 -9.51
N LEU A 158 -37.32 16.53 -9.07
CA LEU A 158 -37.68 16.40 -7.65
C LEU A 158 -36.62 15.67 -6.80
N ARG A 159 -35.74 14.92 -7.42
CA ARG A 159 -34.63 14.22 -6.75
C ARG A 159 -33.43 15.13 -6.45
N PHE A 160 -33.36 16.29 -7.13
CA PHE A 160 -32.27 17.23 -6.95
C PHE A 160 -32.42 17.97 -5.62
N ASN A 161 -31.34 17.96 -4.80
CA ASN A 161 -31.29 18.70 -3.55
C ASN A 161 -30.48 19.99 -3.69
N PRO A 162 -31.10 21.17 -3.66
CA PRO A 162 -30.41 22.45 -3.83
C PRO A 162 -29.63 22.92 -2.59
N ALA A 163 -29.65 22.15 -1.50
CA ALA A 163 -28.96 22.55 -0.26
C ALA A 163 -27.45 22.69 -0.44
N PHE A 164 -26.86 21.83 -1.28
CA PHE A 164 -25.44 21.89 -1.59
C PHE A 164 -25.08 23.15 -2.40
N ASP A 165 -25.88 23.47 -3.40
CA ASP A 165 -25.73 24.70 -4.19
C ASP A 165 -25.82 25.94 -3.30
N LYS A 166 -26.81 25.99 -2.40
CA LYS A 166 -26.96 27.09 -1.43
C LYS A 166 -25.76 27.24 -0.50
N LYS A 167 -25.16 26.12 -0.09
CA LYS A 167 -23.99 26.13 0.83
C LYS A 167 -22.71 26.59 0.12
N THR A 168 -22.53 26.21 -1.14
CA THR A 168 -21.29 26.48 -1.90
C THR A 168 -21.36 27.70 -2.80
N GLY A 169 -22.55 28.27 -3.01
CA GLY A 169 -22.76 29.31 -3.99
C GLY A 169 -22.71 28.84 -5.45
N TYR A 170 -22.65 27.53 -5.67
CA TYR A 170 -22.68 26.96 -7.01
C TYR A 170 -24.11 26.88 -7.54
N PHE A 171 -24.29 26.92 -8.84
CA PHE A 171 -25.59 26.81 -9.49
C PHE A 171 -25.58 25.65 -10.47
N THR A 172 -26.21 24.55 -10.10
CA THR A 172 -26.33 23.36 -10.92
C THR A 172 -27.43 23.54 -11.96
N ARG A 173 -27.07 23.50 -13.24
CA ARG A 173 -27.99 23.62 -14.38
C ARG A 173 -28.36 22.23 -14.94
N SER A 174 -27.37 21.45 -15.33
CA SER A 174 -27.54 20.12 -15.91
C SER A 174 -26.68 19.08 -15.18
N ILE A 175 -27.19 17.84 -15.16
CA ILE A 175 -26.54 16.72 -14.46
C ILE A 175 -26.53 15.50 -15.38
N LEU A 176 -25.37 14.86 -15.49
CA LEU A 176 -25.26 13.51 -16.05
C LEU A 176 -24.59 12.63 -14.97
N CYS A 177 -25.29 11.57 -14.56
CA CYS A 177 -24.82 10.65 -13.54
C CYS A 177 -24.90 9.20 -14.05
N VAL A 178 -23.79 8.47 -13.94
CA VAL A 178 -23.58 7.12 -14.48
C VAL A 178 -23.15 6.19 -13.36
N PRO A 179 -23.74 4.97 -13.23
CA PRO A 179 -23.32 4.00 -12.22
C PRO A 179 -21.93 3.43 -12.52
N ILE A 180 -21.16 3.15 -11.48
CA ILE A 180 -19.91 2.41 -11.56
C ILE A 180 -20.23 0.95 -11.27
N MET A 181 -20.11 0.10 -12.28
CA MET A 181 -20.39 -1.33 -12.18
C MET A 181 -19.08 -2.11 -12.13
N ASN A 182 -18.93 -3.00 -11.16
CA ASN A 182 -17.81 -3.92 -11.13
C ASN A 182 -18.03 -5.09 -12.12
N LYS A 183 -17.03 -5.96 -12.29
CA LYS A 183 -17.07 -7.13 -13.16
C LYS A 183 -18.20 -8.13 -12.83
N ASP A 184 -18.67 -8.14 -11.57
CA ASP A 184 -19.73 -9.03 -11.08
C ASP A 184 -21.13 -8.40 -11.25
N GLY A 185 -21.22 -7.22 -11.89
CA GLY A 185 -22.49 -6.51 -12.09
C GLY A 185 -23.03 -5.84 -10.82
N ILE A 186 -22.18 -5.64 -9.82
CA ILE A 186 -22.53 -4.93 -8.59
C ILE A 186 -22.20 -3.44 -8.77
N CYS A 187 -23.13 -2.57 -8.40
CA CYS A 187 -22.88 -1.14 -8.39
C CYS A 187 -22.04 -0.78 -7.15
N ILE A 188 -20.84 -0.23 -7.37
CA ILE A 188 -19.89 0.17 -6.33
C ILE A 188 -19.84 1.68 -6.10
N GLY A 189 -20.61 2.45 -6.88
CA GLY A 189 -20.66 3.90 -6.79
C GLY A 189 -21.27 4.54 -8.03
N CYS A 190 -21.03 5.83 -8.21
CA CYS A 190 -21.44 6.55 -9.43
C CYS A 190 -20.51 7.71 -9.76
N THR A 191 -20.44 8.07 -11.03
CA THR A 191 -19.75 9.24 -11.55
C THR A 191 -20.78 10.29 -11.95
N GLN A 192 -20.69 11.47 -11.40
CA GLN A 192 -21.60 12.60 -11.68
C GLN A 192 -20.83 13.77 -12.33
N VAL A 193 -21.35 14.29 -13.42
CA VAL A 193 -20.79 15.46 -14.13
C VAL A 193 -21.86 16.55 -14.19
N LEU A 194 -21.44 17.80 -13.97
CA LEU A 194 -22.32 18.95 -13.81
C LEU A 194 -22.05 20.02 -14.87
N ASN A 195 -23.12 20.67 -15.33
CA ASN A 195 -23.10 21.89 -16.10
C ASN A 195 -22.33 21.80 -17.42
N LYS A 196 -22.86 21.07 -18.39
CA LYS A 196 -22.32 21.12 -19.76
C LYS A 196 -22.44 22.54 -20.33
N SER A 197 -21.38 23.03 -20.94
CA SER A 197 -21.40 24.28 -21.69
C SER A 197 -22.19 24.12 -22.99
N GLY A 198 -23.08 25.08 -23.26
CA GLY A 198 -23.84 25.08 -24.50
C GLY A 198 -25.14 24.27 -24.46
N GLY A 199 -25.59 23.75 -23.30
CA GLY A 199 -26.88 23.07 -23.17
C GLY A 199 -26.88 21.89 -22.22
N GLY A 200 -27.77 20.91 -22.46
CA GLY A 200 -27.81 19.63 -21.72
C GLY A 200 -26.81 18.61 -22.27
N PHE A 201 -26.59 17.55 -21.52
CA PHE A 201 -25.78 16.42 -21.99
C PHE A 201 -26.51 15.65 -23.07
N THR A 202 -25.79 15.19 -24.08
CA THR A 202 -26.29 14.40 -25.20
C THR A 202 -26.09 12.90 -24.97
N ASP A 203 -26.70 12.04 -25.81
CA ASP A 203 -26.49 10.59 -25.77
C ASP A 203 -25.02 10.22 -26.03
N GLU A 204 -24.32 11.02 -26.83
CA GLU A 204 -22.88 10.85 -27.07
C GLU A 204 -22.08 11.14 -25.81
N ASP A 205 -22.44 12.19 -25.05
CA ASP A 205 -21.81 12.50 -23.76
C ASP A 205 -22.05 11.37 -22.75
N GLU A 206 -23.25 10.82 -22.72
CA GLU A 206 -23.58 9.67 -21.88
C GLU A 206 -22.71 8.46 -22.23
N SER A 207 -22.60 8.13 -23.52
CA SER A 207 -21.77 7.01 -23.98
C SER A 207 -20.30 7.20 -23.62
N ARG A 208 -19.79 8.41 -23.76
CA ARG A 208 -18.41 8.77 -23.38
C ARG A 208 -18.20 8.65 -21.87
N LEU A 209 -19.12 9.19 -21.06
CA LEU A 209 -19.00 9.09 -19.61
C LEU A 209 -19.08 7.65 -19.13
N LYS A 210 -19.94 6.82 -19.71
CA LYS A 210 -20.00 5.37 -19.44
C LYS A 210 -18.66 4.68 -19.69
N ALA A 211 -18.01 4.96 -20.81
CA ALA A 211 -16.70 4.40 -21.13
C ALA A 211 -15.63 4.82 -20.12
N PHE A 212 -15.62 6.10 -19.71
CA PHE A 212 -14.74 6.59 -18.66
C PHE A 212 -14.99 5.93 -17.30
N THR A 213 -16.26 5.84 -16.93
CA THR A 213 -16.68 5.21 -15.67
C THR A 213 -16.25 3.74 -15.58
N GLN A 214 -16.23 3.05 -16.73
CA GLN A 214 -15.77 1.67 -16.80
C GLN A 214 -14.24 1.55 -16.54
N GLN A 215 -13.45 2.52 -17.01
CA GLN A 215 -12.00 2.58 -16.68
C GLN A 215 -11.78 2.85 -15.20
N VAL A 216 -12.60 3.71 -14.60
CA VAL A 216 -12.60 3.96 -13.15
C VAL A 216 -12.90 2.67 -12.37
N ALA A 217 -13.90 1.89 -12.78
CA ALA A 217 -14.24 0.63 -12.15
C ALA A 217 -13.05 -0.35 -12.14
N ILE A 218 -12.38 -0.50 -13.28
CA ILE A 218 -11.20 -1.37 -13.42
C ILE A 218 -10.07 -0.89 -12.50
N ALA A 219 -9.80 0.41 -12.45
CA ALA A 219 -8.76 0.96 -11.59
C ALA A 219 -9.05 0.74 -10.10
N LEU A 220 -10.30 0.91 -9.69
CA LEU A 220 -10.75 0.66 -8.31
C LEU A 220 -10.64 -0.81 -7.92
N GLU A 221 -11.08 -1.72 -8.81
CA GLU A 221 -10.95 -3.16 -8.56
C GLU A 221 -9.48 -3.59 -8.42
N ASN A 222 -8.62 -3.10 -9.30
CA ASN A 222 -7.20 -3.40 -9.24
C ASN A 222 -6.57 -2.92 -7.93
N ALA A 223 -6.94 -1.73 -7.46
CA ALA A 223 -6.46 -1.19 -6.19
C ALA A 223 -6.96 -2.01 -4.99
N GLN A 224 -8.25 -2.41 -5.00
CA GLN A 224 -8.81 -3.25 -3.94
C GLN A 224 -8.13 -4.62 -3.88
N LEU A 225 -7.90 -5.27 -5.03
CA LEU A 225 -7.18 -6.54 -5.10
C LEU A 225 -5.74 -6.41 -4.59
N PHE A 226 -5.08 -5.30 -4.89
CA PHE A 226 -3.73 -5.04 -4.41
C PHE A 226 -3.69 -4.88 -2.89
N GLU A 227 -4.65 -4.13 -2.31
CA GLU A 227 -4.79 -4.00 -0.85
C GLU A 227 -5.09 -5.34 -0.18
N GLU A 228 -5.93 -6.18 -0.78
CA GLU A 228 -6.27 -7.49 -0.24
C GLU A 228 -5.05 -8.40 -0.19
N VAL A 229 -4.29 -8.48 -1.29
CA VAL A 229 -3.03 -9.24 -1.37
C VAL A 229 -2.00 -8.72 -0.36
N ALA A 230 -1.87 -7.42 -0.20
CA ALA A 230 -0.96 -6.80 0.77
C ALA A 230 -1.37 -7.14 2.22
N LYS A 231 -2.67 -7.12 2.53
CA LYS A 231 -3.20 -7.51 3.85
C LYS A 231 -2.98 -9.00 4.14
N GLU A 232 -3.25 -9.87 3.16
CA GLU A 232 -2.99 -11.32 3.30
C GLU A 232 -1.51 -11.61 3.54
N LYS A 233 -0.63 -10.95 2.80
CA LYS A 233 0.82 -11.06 3.01
C LYS A 233 1.20 -10.63 4.41
N THR A 234 0.75 -9.46 4.87
CA THR A 234 1.04 -8.95 6.22
C THR A 234 0.51 -9.88 7.31
N TYR A 235 -0.68 -10.45 7.11
CA TYR A 235 -1.27 -11.42 8.02
C TYR A 235 -0.43 -12.71 8.09
N ASN A 236 -0.03 -13.27 6.95
CA ASN A 236 0.82 -14.45 6.87
C ASN A 236 2.19 -14.21 7.51
N ASP A 237 2.82 -13.07 7.23
CA ASP A 237 4.09 -12.67 7.83
C ASP A 237 3.98 -12.52 9.36
N SER A 238 2.87 -11.96 9.86
CA SER A 238 2.60 -11.81 11.29
C SER A 238 2.33 -13.16 11.95
N MET A 239 1.62 -14.07 11.29
CA MET A 239 1.44 -15.44 11.76
C MET A 239 2.78 -16.17 11.90
N LEU A 240 3.62 -16.13 10.87
CA LEU A 240 4.95 -16.74 10.89
C LEU A 240 5.84 -16.15 11.99
N ALA A 241 5.78 -14.82 12.20
CA ALA A 241 6.55 -14.15 13.25
C ALA A 241 6.07 -14.50 14.67
N SER A 242 4.77 -14.82 14.84
CA SER A 242 4.18 -15.19 16.14
C SER A 242 4.35 -16.66 16.51
N MET A 243 4.77 -17.50 15.56
CA MET A 243 4.98 -18.93 15.82
C MET A 243 6.26 -19.15 16.61
N SER A 244 6.13 -19.67 17.82
CA SER A 244 7.27 -20.03 18.70
C SER A 244 7.97 -21.33 18.31
N ASN A 245 7.41 -22.08 17.34
CA ASN A 245 7.95 -23.34 16.86
C ASN A 245 8.49 -23.20 15.42
N ALA A 246 9.50 -23.98 15.07
CA ALA A 246 9.99 -24.06 13.69
C ALA A 246 8.90 -24.62 12.76
N VAL A 247 8.60 -23.91 11.69
CA VAL A 247 7.66 -24.34 10.64
C VAL A 247 8.46 -24.65 9.38
N VAL A 248 8.26 -25.81 8.81
CA VAL A 248 8.85 -26.23 7.54
C VAL A 248 7.71 -26.37 6.54
N THR A 249 7.72 -25.54 5.50
CA THR A 249 6.79 -25.68 4.38
C THR A 249 7.40 -26.55 3.28
N ILE A 250 6.61 -27.45 2.73
CA ILE A 250 7.01 -28.37 1.67
C ILE A 250 6.15 -28.07 0.44
N ASN A 251 6.77 -27.89 -0.72
CA ASN A 251 6.05 -27.69 -1.97
C ASN A 251 5.47 -29.01 -2.52
N ASP A 252 4.67 -28.93 -3.60
CA ASP A 252 4.03 -30.09 -4.23
C ASP A 252 5.02 -31.15 -4.76
N GLU A 253 6.29 -30.80 -4.91
CA GLU A 253 7.39 -31.70 -5.29
C GLU A 253 8.08 -32.35 -4.06
N GLY A 254 7.62 -32.08 -2.85
CA GLY A 254 8.20 -32.60 -1.61
C GLY A 254 9.51 -31.93 -1.19
N LYS A 255 9.83 -30.76 -1.75
CA LYS A 255 11.01 -29.97 -1.38
C LYS A 255 10.64 -28.90 -0.35
N ILE A 256 11.57 -28.61 0.55
CA ILE A 256 11.41 -27.53 1.54
C ILE A 256 11.35 -26.19 0.77
N ALA A 257 10.21 -25.52 0.92
CA ALA A 257 10.03 -24.15 0.47
C ALA A 257 10.30 -23.24 1.69
N THR A 258 11.36 -22.46 1.63
CA THR A 258 11.72 -21.51 2.69
C THR A 258 10.92 -20.23 2.55
#